data_4470c67eed23c3428497fecebb190795
#
_entry.id   4470c67eed23c3428497fecebb190795
#
_cell.length_a   1.000
_cell.length_b   1.000
_cell.length_c   1.000
_cell.angle_alpha   90.00
_cell.angle_beta   90.00
_cell.angle_gamma   90.00
#
_symmetry.space_group_name_H-M   'P 1'
#
loop_
_entity.id
_entity.type
_entity.pdbx_description
1 polymer ?
#
loop_
_entity_poly.entity_id
_entity_poly.type
_entity_poly.pdbx_seq_one_letter_code
_entity_poly.pdbx_strand_id
1 'polypeptide(L)'
;RHIEQSVSHIDVLPTICDYNSISPRHLMDGCSLRQLLEDGTDTGDRAVYIQYDGNASLGNYSRCVIDGNYKLIVDFFKDEIFLEVYDLDRDRLETDNLVFYEKYDEVAERLIGILAEHMREINDSLVLPAMDLKEFRERYQ
;
A
#
# COMPACT_ATOMS: atom_id res chain seq x y z
N ARG A 1 -10.23 8.73 -21.73
CA ARG A 1 -9.67 9.52 -20.64
C ARG A 1 -8.66 8.67 -19.86
N HIS A 2 -7.52 9.21 -19.50
CA HIS A 2 -6.54 8.60 -18.62
C HIS A 2 -6.69 9.19 -17.22
N ILE A 3 -6.70 8.35 -16.18
CA ILE A 3 -6.81 8.72 -14.79
C ILE A 3 -5.56 8.16 -14.12
N GLU A 4 -4.80 9.01 -13.43
CA GLU A 4 -3.53 8.64 -12.79
C GLU A 4 -3.68 8.32 -11.30
N GLN A 5 -4.86 8.60 -10.73
CA GLN A 5 -5.13 8.33 -9.33
C GLN A 5 -5.07 6.84 -9.01
N SER A 6 -4.39 6.47 -7.94
CA SER A 6 -4.34 5.11 -7.43
C SER A 6 -5.71 4.66 -6.92
N VAL A 7 -6.14 3.48 -7.37
CA VAL A 7 -7.43 2.87 -7.00
C VAL A 7 -7.22 1.42 -6.57
N SER A 8 -8.17 0.89 -5.81
CA SER A 8 -8.10 -0.48 -5.30
C SER A 8 -9.22 -1.35 -5.85
N HIS A 9 -9.02 -2.66 -5.88
CA HIS A 9 -10.05 -3.63 -6.23
C HIS A 9 -11.27 -3.57 -5.29
N ILE A 10 -11.09 -3.17 -4.03
CA ILE A 10 -12.20 -3.02 -3.08
C ILE A 10 -13.17 -1.90 -3.48
N ASP A 11 -12.78 -1.00 -4.40
CA ASP A 11 -13.60 0.11 -4.89
C ASP A 11 -14.59 -0.33 -5.98
N VAL A 12 -14.38 -1.50 -6.58
CA VAL A 12 -15.22 -1.98 -7.68
C VAL A 12 -16.66 -2.20 -7.23
N LEU A 13 -16.87 -2.88 -6.11
CA LEU A 13 -18.21 -3.15 -5.61
C LEU A 13 -18.97 -1.88 -5.19
N PRO A 14 -18.40 -0.96 -4.40
CA PRO A 14 -19.03 0.33 -4.12
C PRO A 14 -19.41 1.10 -5.37
N THR A 15 -18.55 1.09 -6.38
CA THR A 15 -18.80 1.78 -7.66
C THR A 15 -19.99 1.17 -8.40
N ILE A 16 -20.08 -0.16 -8.46
CA ILE A 16 -21.23 -0.85 -9.08
C ILE A 16 -22.51 -0.55 -8.31
N CYS A 17 -22.48 -0.57 -7.00
CA CYS A 17 -23.62 -0.26 -6.15
C CYS A 17 -24.13 1.17 -6.40
N ASP A 18 -23.22 2.13 -6.48
CA ASP A 18 -23.54 3.54 -6.71
C ASP A 18 -24.16 3.76 -8.10
N TYR A 19 -23.58 3.19 -9.16
CA TYR A 19 -24.17 3.29 -10.51
C TYR A 19 -25.58 2.68 -10.61
N ASN A 20 -25.87 1.67 -9.81
CA ASN A 20 -27.18 0.99 -9.83
C ASN A 20 -28.12 1.47 -8.71
N SER A 21 -27.75 2.50 -7.94
CA SER A 21 -28.53 3.00 -6.80
C SER A 21 -28.86 1.91 -5.78
N ILE A 22 -27.93 0.98 -5.58
CA ILE A 22 -28.03 -0.12 -4.60
C ILE A 22 -27.39 0.33 -3.29
N SER A 23 -28.16 0.32 -2.21
CA SER A 23 -27.63 0.53 -0.87
C SER A 23 -27.09 -0.79 -0.30
N PRO A 24 -25.77 -0.93 -0.08
CA PRO A 24 -25.21 -2.14 0.49
C PRO A 24 -25.71 -2.34 1.93
N ARG A 25 -25.87 -3.62 2.31
CA ARG A 25 -26.34 -3.98 3.67
C ARG A 25 -25.27 -3.80 4.74
N HIS A 26 -24.02 -3.79 4.35
CA HIS A 26 -22.85 -3.67 5.23
C HIS A 26 -21.97 -2.54 4.78
N LEU A 27 -21.21 -1.98 5.70
CA LEU A 27 -20.14 -1.03 5.39
C LEU A 27 -19.12 -1.72 4.49
N MET A 28 -18.60 -0.98 3.53
CA MET A 28 -17.55 -1.42 2.62
C MET A 28 -16.30 -0.59 2.89
N ASP A 29 -15.13 -1.24 2.87
CA ASP A 29 -13.85 -0.54 3.07
C ASP A 29 -13.45 0.27 1.85
N GLY A 30 -13.94 -0.10 0.65
CA GLY A 30 -13.74 0.65 -0.58
C GLY A 30 -14.70 1.83 -0.72
N CYS A 31 -14.40 2.72 -1.66
CA CYS A 31 -15.25 3.86 -2.02
C CYS A 31 -15.70 3.79 -3.48
N SER A 32 -16.81 4.51 -3.80
CA SER A 32 -17.24 4.62 -5.18
C SER A 32 -16.29 5.50 -5.98
N LEU A 33 -15.89 5.01 -7.15
CA LEU A 33 -15.07 5.73 -8.13
C LEU A 33 -15.94 6.49 -9.15
N ARG A 34 -17.27 6.55 -8.95
CA ARG A 34 -18.19 7.10 -9.95
C ARG A 34 -17.83 8.54 -10.33
N GLN A 35 -17.61 9.43 -9.37
CA GLN A 35 -17.24 10.83 -9.66
C GLN A 35 -15.92 10.93 -10.41
N LEU A 36 -14.93 10.14 -10.00
CA LEU A 36 -13.65 10.08 -10.69
C LEU A 36 -13.82 9.62 -12.15
N LEU A 37 -14.68 8.65 -12.41
CA LEU A 37 -14.94 8.11 -13.74
C LEU A 37 -15.77 9.06 -14.63
N GLU A 38 -16.75 9.75 -14.06
CA GLU A 38 -17.67 10.64 -14.81
C GLU A 38 -17.03 11.99 -15.14
N ASP A 39 -16.48 12.69 -14.16
CA ASP A 39 -15.96 14.05 -14.33
C ASP A 39 -14.45 14.19 -14.04
N GLY A 40 -13.85 13.19 -13.39
CA GLY A 40 -12.46 13.18 -12.99
C GLY A 40 -12.21 13.96 -11.71
N THR A 41 -13.26 14.21 -10.96
CA THR A 41 -13.08 14.78 -9.62
C THR A 41 -12.28 13.81 -8.77
N ASP A 42 -11.15 14.28 -8.30
CA ASP A 42 -10.31 13.54 -7.39
C ASP A 42 -11.08 13.25 -6.09
N THR A 43 -11.14 11.99 -5.71
CA THR A 43 -11.76 11.56 -4.44
C THR A 43 -10.85 11.79 -3.24
N GLY A 44 -9.74 12.49 -3.44
CA GLY A 44 -8.67 12.75 -2.49
C GLY A 44 -7.52 11.76 -2.63
N ASP A 45 -6.32 12.24 -2.37
CA ASP A 45 -5.16 11.37 -2.23
C ASP A 45 -5.40 10.43 -1.04
N ARG A 46 -5.54 9.16 -1.34
CA ARG A 46 -5.64 8.10 -0.33
C ARG A 46 -4.59 7.04 -0.58
N ALA A 47 -4.04 6.54 0.49
CA ALA A 47 -3.17 5.39 0.40
C ALA A 47 -3.95 4.15 -0.07
N VAL A 48 -3.33 3.35 -0.93
CA VAL A 48 -3.83 2.03 -1.35
C VAL A 48 -3.03 0.95 -0.64
N TYR A 49 -3.72 0.03 0.00
CA TYR A 49 -3.10 -1.06 0.74
C TYR A 49 -3.29 -2.39 0.00
N ILE A 50 -2.24 -3.21 0.01
CA ILE A 50 -2.22 -4.54 -0.59
C ILE A 50 -1.70 -5.52 0.45
N GLN A 51 -2.41 -6.63 0.60
CA GLN A 51 -2.10 -7.67 1.56
C GLN A 51 -1.94 -9.02 0.86
N TYR A 52 -0.90 -9.76 1.25
CA TYR A 52 -0.68 -11.14 0.84
C TYR A 52 -0.39 -11.99 2.08
N ASP A 53 -1.20 -13.04 2.27
CA ASP A 53 -1.12 -13.90 3.46
C ASP A 53 -0.61 -15.31 3.14
N GLY A 54 0.24 -15.40 2.12
CA GLY A 54 0.82 -16.66 1.70
C GLY A 54 -0.15 -17.54 0.89
N ASN A 55 0.43 -18.35 0.03
CA ASN A 55 -0.32 -19.37 -0.71
C ASN A 55 0.35 -20.73 -0.44
N ALA A 56 -0.21 -21.48 0.51
CA ALA A 56 0.28 -22.79 0.94
C ALA A 56 1.72 -22.79 1.54
N SER A 57 2.29 -21.62 1.83
CA SER A 57 3.59 -21.48 2.48
C SER A 57 3.43 -20.71 3.80
N LEU A 58 3.66 -21.38 4.91
CA LEU A 58 3.63 -20.75 6.22
C LEU A 58 4.83 -19.79 6.36
N GLY A 59 4.57 -18.60 6.92
CA GLY A 59 5.62 -17.61 7.22
C GLY A 59 6.10 -16.82 6.01
N ASN A 60 5.29 -16.71 4.96
CA ASN A 60 5.55 -15.82 3.83
C ASN A 60 4.35 -14.88 3.67
N TYR A 61 4.47 -13.70 4.23
CA TYR A 61 3.43 -12.68 4.21
C TYR A 61 3.99 -11.38 3.65
N SER A 62 3.14 -10.57 3.03
CA SER A 62 3.53 -9.25 2.53
C SER A 62 2.47 -8.21 2.87
N ARG A 63 2.92 -7.01 3.17
CA ARG A 63 2.08 -5.83 3.30
C ARG A 63 2.65 -4.73 2.44
N CYS A 64 1.79 -4.04 1.74
CA CYS A 64 2.21 -2.98 0.84
C CYS A 64 1.30 -1.77 1.00
N VAL A 65 1.90 -0.60 0.92
CA VAL A 65 1.18 0.67 0.79
C VAL A 65 1.69 1.45 -0.41
N ILE A 66 0.76 2.04 -1.15
CA ILE A 66 1.03 3.02 -2.19
C ILE A 66 0.43 4.34 -1.71
N ASP A 67 1.26 5.37 -1.59
CA ASP A 67 0.85 6.71 -1.20
C ASP A 67 1.52 7.75 -2.10
N GLY A 68 0.70 8.46 -2.89
CA GLY A 68 1.18 9.25 -4.00
C GLY A 68 1.95 8.40 -5.00
N ASN A 69 3.16 8.82 -5.33
CA ASN A 69 4.03 8.15 -6.30
C ASN A 69 4.93 7.08 -5.68
N TYR A 70 4.87 6.91 -4.37
CA TYR A 70 5.76 5.98 -3.68
C TYR A 70 5.03 4.72 -3.22
N LYS A 71 5.74 3.60 -3.33
CA LYS A 71 5.29 2.29 -2.89
C LYS A 71 6.27 1.74 -1.86
N LEU A 72 5.74 1.24 -0.75
CA LEU A 72 6.48 0.45 0.22
C LEU A 72 5.95 -0.97 0.19
N ILE A 73 6.85 -1.95 0.12
CA ILE A 73 6.56 -3.36 0.35
C ILE A 73 7.32 -3.79 1.61
N VAL A 74 6.63 -4.50 2.47
CA VAL A 74 7.20 -5.13 3.66
C VAL A 74 6.94 -6.62 3.57
N ASP A 75 7.98 -7.39 3.36
CA ASP A 75 7.92 -8.84 3.33
C ASP A 75 8.31 -9.42 4.68
N PHE A 76 7.43 -10.24 5.23
CA PHE A 76 7.64 -11.01 6.44
C PHE A 76 7.94 -12.45 6.04
N PHE A 77 9.20 -12.84 6.13
CA PHE A 77 9.60 -14.19 5.79
C PHE A 77 10.28 -14.85 6.98
N LYS A 78 9.58 -15.78 7.63
CA LYS A 78 10.01 -16.42 8.88
C LYS A 78 10.29 -15.34 9.96
N ASP A 79 11.53 -15.24 10.39
CA ASP A 79 11.98 -14.30 11.43
C ASP A 79 12.65 -13.04 10.84
N GLU A 80 12.56 -12.86 9.52
CA GLU A 80 13.17 -11.74 8.81
C GLU A 80 12.12 -10.82 8.20
N ILE A 81 12.44 -9.53 8.13
CA ILE A 81 11.62 -8.50 7.49
C ILE A 81 12.46 -7.81 6.43
N PHE A 82 11.95 -7.77 5.20
CA PHE A 82 12.57 -7.07 4.10
C PHE A 82 11.73 -5.86 3.73
N LEU A 83 12.42 -4.77 3.37
CA LEU A 83 11.81 -3.52 2.95
C LEU A 83 12.18 -3.22 1.51
N GLU A 84 11.18 -2.83 0.72
CA GLU A 84 11.38 -2.30 -0.62
C GLU A 84 10.59 -1.00 -0.76
N VAL A 85 11.27 0.05 -1.27
CA VAL A 85 10.65 1.34 -1.55
C VAL A 85 10.92 1.71 -2.99
N TYR A 86 9.87 2.12 -3.71
CA TYR A 86 9.94 2.47 -5.13
C TYR A 86 9.26 3.80 -5.43
N ASP A 87 9.80 4.54 -6.42
CA ASP A 87 9.16 5.71 -7.03
C ASP A 87 8.49 5.26 -8.33
N LEU A 88 7.18 5.07 -8.31
CA LEU A 88 6.42 4.52 -9.43
C LEU A 88 6.37 5.42 -10.67
N ASP A 89 6.64 6.71 -10.53
CA ASP A 89 6.71 7.62 -11.66
C ASP A 89 8.03 7.47 -12.43
N ARG A 90 9.13 7.28 -11.70
CA ARG A 90 10.48 7.22 -12.26
C ARG A 90 10.91 5.82 -12.60
N ASP A 91 10.45 4.85 -11.81
CA ASP A 91 10.81 3.44 -11.92
C ASP A 91 9.56 2.56 -11.94
N ARG A 92 8.88 2.52 -13.08
CA ARG A 92 7.67 1.70 -13.28
C ARG A 92 7.93 0.19 -13.24
N LEU A 93 9.17 -0.23 -13.35
CA LEU A 93 9.55 -1.64 -13.31
C LEU A 93 10.03 -2.08 -11.93
N GLU A 94 10.08 -1.14 -10.96
CA GLU A 94 10.46 -1.43 -9.58
C GLU A 94 11.83 -2.13 -9.50
N THR A 95 12.83 -1.57 -10.20
CA THR A 95 14.16 -2.15 -10.36
C THR A 95 15.21 -1.55 -9.42
N ASP A 96 14.92 -0.39 -8.82
CA ASP A 96 15.82 0.34 -7.94
C ASP A 96 15.19 0.54 -6.56
N ASN A 97 15.58 -0.30 -5.60
CA ASN A 97 15.05 -0.23 -4.24
C ASN A 97 15.63 0.98 -3.50
N LEU A 98 14.81 2.00 -3.30
CA LEU A 98 15.19 3.28 -2.72
C LEU A 98 15.54 3.20 -1.23
N VAL A 99 15.16 2.14 -0.51
CA VAL A 99 15.51 1.95 0.91
C VAL A 99 17.03 1.96 1.15
N PHE A 100 17.82 1.62 0.13
CA PHE A 100 19.27 1.61 0.20
C PHE A 100 19.93 3.00 0.07
N TYR A 101 19.16 4.06 -0.13
CA TYR A 101 19.67 5.42 -0.28
C TYR A 101 19.17 6.34 0.84
N GLU A 102 20.04 6.81 1.71
CA GLU A 102 19.71 7.68 2.87
C GLU A 102 18.86 8.90 2.51
N LYS A 103 19.00 9.45 1.31
CA LYS A 103 18.19 10.59 0.84
C LYS A 103 16.69 10.31 0.77
N TYR A 104 16.27 9.04 0.84
CA TYR A 104 14.86 8.62 0.83
C TYR A 104 14.35 8.15 2.20
N ASP A 105 15.15 8.32 3.27
CA ASP A 105 14.77 7.88 4.62
C ASP A 105 13.45 8.50 5.07
N GLU A 106 13.25 9.81 4.87
CA GLU A 106 11.99 10.49 5.20
C GLU A 106 10.78 9.88 4.47
N VAL A 107 10.96 9.47 3.21
CA VAL A 107 9.90 8.81 2.43
C VAL A 107 9.62 7.42 3.00
N ALA A 108 10.66 6.65 3.25
CA ALA A 108 10.53 5.30 3.81
C ALA A 108 9.86 5.31 5.19
N GLU A 109 10.32 6.17 6.10
CA GLU A 109 9.75 6.31 7.45
C GLU A 109 8.28 6.75 7.40
N ARG A 110 7.92 7.68 6.51
CA ARG A 110 6.52 8.10 6.31
C ARG A 110 5.65 6.94 5.87
N LEU A 111 6.07 6.17 4.86
CA LEU A 111 5.31 5.03 4.35
C LEU A 111 5.20 3.91 5.39
N ILE A 112 6.26 3.63 6.14
CA ILE A 112 6.25 2.69 7.27
C ILE A 112 5.22 3.13 8.31
N GLY A 113 5.19 4.42 8.64
CA GLY A 113 4.22 4.99 9.57
C GLY A 113 2.77 4.80 9.10
N ILE A 114 2.47 5.13 7.84
CA ILE A 114 1.15 4.97 7.23
C ILE A 114 0.71 3.50 7.26
N LEU A 115 1.60 2.59 6.84
CA LEU A 115 1.31 1.15 6.82
C LEU A 115 1.07 0.61 8.24
N ALA A 116 1.92 0.97 9.20
CA ALA A 116 1.79 0.52 10.59
C ALA A 116 0.50 1.01 11.25
N GLU A 117 0.04 2.21 10.93
CA GLU A 117 -1.25 2.73 11.40
C GLU A 117 -2.41 1.95 10.82
N HIS A 118 -2.42 1.73 9.50
CA HIS A 118 -3.44 0.93 8.84
C HIS A 118 -3.50 -0.51 9.41
N MET A 119 -2.35 -1.17 9.58
CA MET A 119 -2.29 -2.52 10.16
C MET A 119 -2.90 -2.56 11.58
N ARG A 120 -2.69 -1.50 12.38
CA ARG A 120 -3.32 -1.39 13.71
C ARG A 120 -4.83 -1.19 13.62
N GLU A 121 -5.31 -0.35 12.70
CA GLU A 121 -6.74 -0.07 12.52
C GLU A 121 -7.53 -1.31 12.12
N ILE A 122 -6.97 -2.14 11.24
CA ILE A 122 -7.62 -3.39 10.80
C ILE A 122 -7.38 -4.57 11.75
N ASN A 123 -6.67 -4.38 12.86
CA ASN A 123 -6.22 -5.44 13.77
C ASN A 123 -5.47 -6.56 13.04
N ASP A 124 -4.51 -6.19 12.18
CA ASP A 124 -3.68 -7.16 11.47
C ASP A 124 -2.98 -8.11 12.46
N SER A 125 -2.89 -9.38 12.11
CA SER A 125 -2.19 -10.39 12.91
C SER A 125 -0.67 -10.22 12.92
N LEU A 126 -0.14 -9.49 11.94
CA LEU A 126 1.28 -9.14 11.87
C LEU A 126 1.52 -7.80 12.56
N VAL A 127 2.70 -7.68 13.14
CA VAL A 127 3.16 -6.44 13.75
C VAL A 127 4.39 -5.95 13.00
N LEU A 128 4.32 -4.73 12.48
CA LEU A 128 5.48 -4.07 11.92
C LEU A 128 6.29 -3.47 13.09
N PRO A 129 7.50 -3.98 13.38
CA PRO A 129 8.32 -3.43 14.45
C PRO A 129 8.87 -2.05 14.07
N ALA A 130 9.38 -1.32 15.05
CA ALA A 130 10.17 -0.13 14.75
C ALA A 130 11.41 -0.53 13.93
N MET A 131 11.59 0.13 12.79
CA MET A 131 12.67 -0.17 11.86
C MET A 131 13.75 0.91 11.95
N ASP A 132 14.99 0.50 12.11
CA ASP A 132 16.17 1.35 11.90
C ASP A 132 16.69 1.12 10.49
N LEU A 133 16.48 2.10 9.60
CA LEU A 133 16.85 1.98 8.20
C LEU A 133 18.37 1.89 8.00
N LYS A 134 19.16 2.46 8.92
CA LYS A 134 20.60 2.33 8.87
C LYS A 134 21.04 0.92 9.19
N GLU A 135 20.51 0.34 10.29
CA GLU A 135 20.77 -1.05 10.66
C GLU A 135 20.29 -2.01 9.57
N PHE A 136 19.13 -1.75 8.97
CA PHE A 136 18.61 -2.51 7.84
C PHE A 136 19.59 -2.53 6.68
N ARG A 137 20.09 -1.35 6.26
CA ARG A 137 21.09 -1.26 5.17
C ARG A 137 22.38 -2.00 5.48
N GLU A 138 22.92 -1.84 6.69
CA GLU A 138 24.15 -2.54 7.11
C GLU A 138 24.00 -4.07 7.06
N ARG A 139 22.78 -4.58 7.25
CA ARG A 139 22.48 -6.02 7.20
C ARG A 139 22.32 -6.57 5.79
N TYR A 140 21.77 -5.80 4.86
CA TYR A 140 21.34 -6.30 3.55
C TYR A 140 22.08 -5.67 2.35
N GLN A 141 23.01 -4.77 2.54
CA GLN A 141 23.95 -4.26 1.55
C GLN A 141 25.20 -5.14 1.51
#